data_9778eea118b7d4acf1198d55b3062b37
#
_entry.id   9778eea118b7d4acf1198d55b3062b37
#
_cell.length_a   1.000
_cell.length_b   1.000
_cell.length_c   1.000
_cell.angle_alpha   90.00
_cell.angle_beta   90.00
_cell.angle_gamma   90.00
#
_symmetry.space_group_name_H-M   'P 1'
#
loop_
_entity.id
_entity.type
_entity.pdbx_description
1 polymer ?
#
loop_
_entity_poly.entity_id
_entity_poly.type
_entity_poly.pdbx_seq_one_letter_code
_entity_poly.pdbx_strand_id
1 'polypeptide(L)'
;MIRNYGQKNRYEHIVYGINSRLDELQAAFLLEKLKDLDKDNLKRQKKAKIYFDLLKDVKQIKLPLIRPKSNYIYHLFVVEVEEREKLQKFLKEKGIETLIHYPIPIHKQKCFKEYNNMQLPIVEEKTKRILSLPLYPEIRDXXKINESFNYNTII
;
A
#
# COMPACT_ATOMS: atom_id res chain seq x y z
N MET A 1 1.83 -21.24 -20.35
CA MET A 1 2.02 -20.79 -21.77
C MET A 1 2.45 -19.32 -21.82
N ILE A 2 1.62 -18.35 -21.44
CA ILE A 2 1.94 -16.90 -21.53
C ILE A 2 3.24 -16.53 -20.80
N ARG A 3 3.46 -17.05 -19.60
CA ARG A 3 4.67 -16.81 -18.78
C ARG A 3 5.97 -17.29 -19.46
N ASN A 4 5.87 -18.14 -20.48
CA ASN A 4 7.01 -18.73 -21.18
C ASN A 4 6.90 -18.44 -22.67
N TYR A 5 6.95 -17.17 -23.05
CA TYR A 5 6.97 -16.70 -24.44
C TYR A 5 5.78 -17.13 -25.29
N GLY A 6 4.67 -17.57 -24.69
CA GLY A 6 3.51 -18.08 -25.45
C GLY A 6 3.72 -19.46 -26.05
N GLN A 7 4.72 -20.22 -25.56
CA GLN A 7 5.04 -21.55 -26.08
C GLN A 7 3.98 -22.59 -25.71
N LYS A 8 3.55 -23.36 -26.70
CA LYS A 8 2.80 -24.59 -26.53
C LYS A 8 3.77 -25.77 -26.34
N ASN A 9 4.70 -25.90 -27.25
CA ASN A 9 5.79 -26.87 -27.24
C ASN A 9 7.11 -26.14 -27.45
N ARG A 10 8.25 -26.82 -27.29
CA ARG A 10 9.58 -26.22 -27.52
C ARG A 10 9.64 -25.61 -28.90
N TYR A 11 9.92 -24.30 -28.98
CA TYR A 11 10.03 -23.49 -30.21
C TYR A 11 8.71 -23.26 -30.96
N GLU A 12 7.56 -23.74 -30.47
CA GLU A 12 6.25 -23.48 -31.08
C GLU A 12 5.47 -22.45 -30.24
N HIS A 13 5.38 -21.20 -30.71
CA HIS A 13 4.74 -20.07 -30.05
C HIS A 13 3.37 -19.83 -30.69
N ILE A 14 2.29 -19.97 -29.94
CA ILE A 14 0.93 -19.86 -30.46
C ILE A 14 0.18 -18.62 -29.97
N VAL A 15 0.74 -17.90 -28.98
CA VAL A 15 0.22 -16.61 -28.51
C VAL A 15 1.41 -15.72 -28.15
N TYR A 16 1.20 -14.42 -28.13
CA TYR A 16 2.20 -13.50 -27.59
C TYR A 16 2.38 -13.78 -26.10
N GLY A 17 3.60 -13.84 -25.67
CA GLY A 17 3.91 -14.12 -24.28
C GLY A 17 5.11 -13.34 -23.77
N ILE A 18 5.37 -13.48 -22.48
CA ILE A 18 6.46 -12.81 -21.77
C ILE A 18 7.39 -13.85 -21.15
N ASN A 19 8.55 -13.41 -20.71
CA ASN A 19 9.42 -14.22 -19.87
C ASN A 19 9.09 -13.89 -18.41
N SER A 20 8.37 -14.77 -17.73
CA SER A 20 7.99 -14.59 -16.31
C SER A 20 7.97 -15.96 -15.64
N ARG A 21 9.12 -16.61 -15.55
CA ARG A 21 9.22 -18.02 -15.13
C ARG A 21 9.53 -18.19 -13.64
N LEU A 22 9.89 -17.10 -12.94
CA LEU A 22 10.40 -17.12 -11.58
C LEU A 22 11.81 -17.75 -11.52
N ASP A 23 12.83 -16.91 -11.48
CA ASP A 23 14.21 -17.35 -11.44
C ASP A 23 14.49 -18.18 -10.17
N GLU A 24 15.35 -19.16 -10.27
CA GLU A 24 15.68 -20.08 -9.18
C GLU A 24 16.16 -19.34 -7.93
N LEU A 25 16.97 -18.30 -8.10
CA LEU A 25 17.46 -17.50 -7.00
C LEU A 25 16.30 -16.78 -6.28
N GLN A 26 15.35 -16.22 -7.05
CA GLN A 26 14.14 -15.60 -6.49
C GLN A 26 13.30 -16.63 -5.75
N ALA A 27 13.13 -17.81 -6.32
CA ALA A 27 12.38 -18.90 -5.69
C ALA A 27 13.02 -19.32 -4.36
N ALA A 28 14.34 -19.43 -4.31
CA ALA A 28 15.08 -19.78 -3.10
C ALA A 28 14.84 -18.75 -1.97
N PHE A 29 14.95 -17.46 -2.29
CA PHE A 29 14.66 -16.40 -1.31
C PHE A 29 13.20 -16.42 -0.83
N LEU A 30 12.26 -16.64 -1.75
CA LEU A 30 10.84 -16.69 -1.40
C LEU A 30 10.51 -17.91 -0.52
N LEU A 31 11.12 -19.06 -0.79
CA LEU A 31 10.95 -20.26 0.05
C LEU A 31 11.40 -19.98 1.50
N GLU A 32 12.51 -19.28 1.66
CA GLU A 32 13.00 -18.92 3.00
C GLU A 32 12.05 -17.95 3.69
N LYS A 33 11.61 -16.90 2.99
CA LYS A 33 10.65 -15.91 3.53
C LYS A 33 9.28 -16.51 3.84
N LEU A 34 8.88 -17.53 3.10
CA LEU A 34 7.57 -18.18 3.29
C LEU A 34 7.43 -18.81 4.68
N LYS A 35 8.53 -19.25 5.28
CA LYS A 35 8.53 -19.83 6.62
C LYS A 35 8.01 -18.87 7.70
N ASP A 36 8.25 -17.57 7.53
CA ASP A 36 7.85 -16.54 8.49
C ASP A 36 6.61 -15.75 8.05
N LEU A 37 6.01 -16.05 6.89
CA LEU A 37 4.94 -15.24 6.31
C LEU A 37 3.75 -15.04 7.27
N ASP A 38 3.25 -16.12 7.87
CA ASP A 38 2.09 -16.05 8.77
C ASP A 38 2.41 -15.24 10.04
N LYS A 39 3.60 -15.45 10.59
CA LYS A 39 4.10 -14.71 11.76
C LYS A 39 4.21 -13.20 11.45
N ASP A 40 4.71 -12.85 10.27
CA ASP A 40 4.85 -11.46 9.85
C ASP A 40 3.49 -10.83 9.53
N ASN A 41 2.56 -11.57 8.97
CA ASN A 41 1.18 -11.11 8.79
C ASN A 41 0.52 -10.81 10.14
N LEU A 42 0.72 -11.65 11.15
CA LEU A 42 0.23 -11.40 12.51
C LEU A 42 0.86 -10.14 13.12
N LYS A 43 2.16 -9.92 12.92
CA LYS A 43 2.82 -8.68 13.36
C LYS A 43 2.20 -7.44 12.70
N ARG A 44 1.95 -7.50 11.38
CA ARG A 44 1.29 -6.40 10.63
C ARG A 44 -0.09 -6.10 11.22
N GLN A 45 -0.88 -7.13 11.49
CA GLN A 45 -2.22 -6.98 12.08
C GLN A 45 -2.17 -6.32 13.46
N LYS A 46 -1.25 -6.74 14.31
CA LYS A 46 -1.05 -6.14 15.66
C LYS A 46 -0.68 -4.65 15.54
N LYS A 47 0.20 -4.31 14.62
CA LYS A 47 0.63 -2.91 14.40
C LYS A 47 -0.49 -2.07 13.79
N ALA A 48 -1.28 -2.63 12.87
CA ALA A 48 -2.46 -1.95 12.32
C ALA A 48 -3.47 -1.64 13.42
N LYS A 49 -3.68 -2.58 14.35
CA LYS A 49 -4.56 -2.35 15.51
C LYS A 49 -4.11 -1.13 16.32
N ILE A 50 -2.81 -0.97 16.54
CA ILE A 50 -2.28 0.22 17.25
C ILE A 50 -2.69 1.49 16.50
N TYR A 51 -2.55 1.53 15.17
CA TYR A 51 -3.01 2.69 14.38
C TYR A 51 -4.50 2.94 14.55
N PHE A 52 -5.33 1.90 14.51
CA PHE A 52 -6.77 2.06 14.72
C PHE A 52 -7.06 2.66 16.10
N ASP A 53 -6.43 2.13 17.14
CA ASP A 53 -6.64 2.59 18.51
C ASP A 53 -6.19 4.05 18.72
N LEU A 54 -5.07 4.45 18.10
CA LEU A 54 -4.52 5.80 18.22
C LEU A 54 -5.29 6.84 17.40
N LEU A 55 -5.81 6.45 16.23
CA LEU A 55 -6.35 7.41 15.26
C LEU A 55 -7.88 7.44 15.21
N LYS A 56 -8.58 6.58 15.96
CA LYS A 56 -10.06 6.47 15.94
C LYS A 56 -10.78 7.77 16.27
N ASP A 57 -10.18 8.59 17.12
CA ASP A 57 -10.78 9.84 17.59
C ASP A 57 -10.25 11.09 16.85
N VAL A 58 -9.38 10.90 15.85
CA VAL A 58 -8.81 12.00 15.05
C VAL A 58 -9.73 12.25 13.86
N LYS A 59 -10.59 13.27 13.98
CA LYS A 59 -11.65 13.59 13.01
C LYS A 59 -11.12 13.87 11.59
N GLN A 60 -9.90 14.39 11.48
CA GLN A 60 -9.28 14.77 10.20
C GLN A 60 -8.73 13.57 9.43
N ILE A 61 -8.68 12.38 10.06
CA ILE A 61 -8.16 11.16 9.46
C ILE A 61 -9.28 10.14 9.33
N LYS A 62 -9.54 9.72 8.10
CA LYS A 62 -10.49 8.64 7.84
C LYS A 62 -9.73 7.33 7.71
N LEU A 63 -10.00 6.42 8.61
CA LEU A 63 -9.38 5.10 8.67
C LEU A 63 -9.96 4.15 7.60
N PRO A 64 -9.19 3.14 7.17
CA PRO A 64 -9.70 2.17 6.20
C PRO A 64 -10.86 1.35 6.78
N LEU A 65 -11.89 1.14 5.97
CA LEU A 65 -13.03 0.30 6.35
C LEU A 65 -12.65 -1.17 6.23
N ILE A 66 -12.96 -1.93 7.26
CA ILE A 66 -12.74 -3.37 7.30
C ILE A 66 -14.06 -4.07 7.03
N ARG A 67 -14.13 -4.88 5.99
CA ARG A 67 -15.31 -5.67 5.68
C ARG A 67 -15.47 -6.79 6.73
N PRO A 68 -16.69 -7.04 7.21
CA PRO A 68 -16.93 -8.17 8.11
C PRO A 68 -16.44 -9.50 7.49
N LYS A 69 -15.94 -10.39 8.32
CA LYS A 69 -15.42 -11.71 7.92
C LYS A 69 -14.20 -11.66 6.99
N SER A 70 -13.53 -10.49 6.87
CA SER A 70 -12.29 -10.37 6.07
C SER A 70 -11.08 -10.35 7.00
N ASN A 71 -10.04 -11.05 6.60
CA ASN A 71 -8.76 -11.09 7.33
C ASN A 71 -7.73 -10.24 6.59
N TYR A 72 -7.59 -8.98 7.00
CA TYR A 72 -6.67 -8.03 6.37
C TYR A 72 -5.26 -8.23 6.91
N ILE A 73 -4.28 -8.28 6.04
CA ILE A 73 -2.85 -8.38 6.40
C ILE A 73 -2.15 -7.01 6.44
N TYR A 74 -2.83 -5.96 5.97
CA TYR A 74 -2.30 -4.57 5.97
C TYR A 74 -0.92 -4.47 5.32
N HIS A 75 -0.84 -4.93 4.07
CA HIS A 75 0.37 -4.71 3.25
C HIS A 75 0.71 -3.21 3.21
N LEU A 76 -0.33 -2.38 3.03
CA LEU A 76 -0.27 -0.92 3.19
C LEU A 76 -1.32 -0.50 4.21
N PHE A 77 -1.00 0.48 5.07
CA PHE A 77 -1.98 1.12 5.95
C PHE A 77 -2.30 2.50 5.38
N VAL A 78 -3.40 2.56 4.64
CA VAL A 78 -3.79 3.76 3.88
C VAL A 78 -4.89 4.51 4.64
N VAL A 79 -4.65 5.79 4.93
CA VAL A 79 -5.65 6.69 5.52
C VAL A 79 -6.04 7.75 4.49
N GLU A 80 -7.21 8.37 4.68
CA GLU A 80 -7.62 9.53 3.90
C GLU A 80 -7.53 10.77 4.79
N VAL A 81 -6.95 11.85 4.25
CA VAL A 81 -6.70 13.10 4.99
C VAL A 81 -6.99 14.27 4.07
N GLU A 82 -7.70 15.28 4.57
CA GLU A 82 -8.02 16.46 3.74
C GLU A 82 -6.79 17.30 3.43
N GLU A 83 -5.93 17.54 4.43
CA GLU A 83 -4.71 18.32 4.27
C GLU A 83 -3.46 17.40 4.20
N ARG A 84 -3.48 16.49 3.23
CA ARG A 84 -2.47 15.45 3.08
C ARG A 84 -1.04 15.99 3.06
N GLU A 85 -0.79 17.05 2.27
CA GLU A 85 0.55 17.60 2.11
C GLU A 85 1.08 18.21 3.42
N LYS A 86 0.21 18.86 4.19
CA LYS A 86 0.58 19.39 5.50
C LYS A 86 0.95 18.26 6.47
N LEU A 87 0.09 17.23 6.53
CA LEU A 87 0.36 16.08 7.39
C LEU A 87 1.63 15.36 6.96
N GLN A 88 1.83 15.15 5.66
CA GLN A 88 3.02 14.49 5.14
C GLN A 88 4.30 15.25 5.52
N LYS A 89 4.28 16.57 5.35
CA LYS A 89 5.42 17.43 5.73
C LYS A 89 5.70 17.34 7.24
N PHE A 90 4.65 17.49 8.05
CA PHE A 90 4.74 17.40 9.52
C PHE A 90 5.34 16.06 9.97
N LEU A 91 4.82 14.94 9.44
CA LEU A 91 5.31 13.60 9.78
C LEU A 91 6.79 13.44 9.38
N LYS A 92 7.17 13.97 8.22
CA LYS A 92 8.56 13.93 7.75
C LYS A 92 9.49 14.71 8.71
N GLU A 93 9.05 15.87 9.20
CA GLU A 93 9.81 16.66 10.19
C GLU A 93 10.00 15.90 11.51
N LYS A 94 9.06 14.98 11.83
CA LYS A 94 9.16 14.09 12.98
C LYS A 94 9.92 12.79 12.68
N GLY A 95 10.48 12.67 11.47
CA GLY A 95 11.22 11.46 11.05
C GLY A 95 10.34 10.30 10.62
N ILE A 96 9.07 10.55 10.32
CA ILE A 96 8.12 9.52 9.88
C ILE A 96 7.91 9.68 8.37
N GLU A 97 8.47 8.76 7.59
CA GLU A 97 8.32 8.75 6.13
C GLU A 97 6.97 8.15 5.74
N THR A 98 6.29 8.81 4.82
CA THR A 98 4.99 8.39 4.29
C THR A 98 5.02 8.38 2.77
N LEU A 99 4.16 7.57 2.15
CA LEU A 99 4.08 7.42 0.70
C LEU A 99 2.63 7.55 0.22
N ILE A 100 2.47 7.80 -1.06
CA ILE A 100 1.14 7.87 -1.69
C ILE A 100 1.03 6.72 -2.70
N HIS A 101 0.14 5.77 -2.46
CA HIS A 101 -0.10 4.62 -3.34
C HIS A 101 -1.53 4.67 -3.88
N TYR A 102 -1.81 5.37 -5.03
CA TYR A 102 -0.85 6.06 -5.91
C TYR A 102 -1.37 7.47 -6.22
N PRO A 103 -0.48 8.45 -6.50
CA PRO A 103 -0.92 9.85 -6.64
C PRO A 103 -1.64 10.16 -7.94
N ILE A 104 -1.46 9.34 -8.98
CA ILE A 104 -2.09 9.54 -10.30
C ILE A 104 -2.95 8.30 -10.62
N PRO A 105 -4.26 8.49 -10.85
CA PRO A 105 -5.11 7.38 -11.30
C PRO A 105 -4.64 6.78 -12.63
N ILE A 106 -4.89 5.50 -12.84
CA ILE A 106 -4.42 4.78 -14.04
C ILE A 106 -4.89 5.47 -15.32
N HIS A 107 -6.17 5.85 -15.40
CA HIS A 107 -6.74 6.50 -16.59
C HIS A 107 -6.17 7.90 -16.84
N LYS A 108 -5.46 8.49 -15.89
CA LYS A 108 -4.79 9.81 -16.04
C LYS A 108 -3.28 9.68 -16.27
N GLN A 109 -2.76 8.45 -16.37
CA GLN A 109 -1.34 8.22 -16.69
C GLN A 109 -1.06 8.57 -18.15
N LYS A 110 0.11 9.16 -18.42
CA LYS A 110 0.52 9.63 -19.74
C LYS A 110 0.55 8.51 -20.80
N CYS A 111 0.80 7.26 -20.38
CA CYS A 111 0.81 6.10 -21.29
C CYS A 111 -0.59 5.61 -21.66
N PHE A 112 -1.64 6.07 -20.98
CA PHE A 112 -3.03 5.67 -21.22
C PHE A 112 -3.87 6.85 -21.73
N LYS A 113 -3.35 7.58 -22.71
CA LYS A 113 -3.97 8.81 -23.27
C LYS A 113 -5.40 8.58 -23.76
N GLU A 114 -5.69 7.40 -24.28
CA GLU A 114 -7.01 7.02 -24.79
C GLU A 114 -8.08 7.00 -23.71
N TYR A 115 -7.69 6.88 -22.44
CA TYR A 115 -8.63 6.86 -21.30
C TYR A 115 -8.69 8.20 -20.55
N ASN A 116 -7.90 9.20 -20.93
CA ASN A 116 -7.82 10.46 -20.16
C ASN A 116 -9.15 11.20 -20.05
N ASN A 117 -10.06 11.00 -21.02
CA ASN A 117 -11.38 11.63 -21.02
C ASN A 117 -12.38 10.93 -20.10
N MET A 118 -12.06 9.74 -19.58
CA MET A 118 -12.93 9.07 -18.61
C MET A 118 -13.03 9.89 -17.32
N GLN A 119 -14.23 9.95 -16.78
CA GLN A 119 -14.51 10.60 -15.50
C GLN A 119 -14.76 9.52 -14.46
N LEU A 120 -13.84 9.37 -13.53
CA LEU A 120 -13.92 8.41 -12.44
C LEU A 120 -13.82 9.18 -11.12
N PRO A 121 -14.90 9.89 -10.73
CA PRO A 121 -14.82 10.87 -9.64
C PRO A 121 -14.36 10.31 -8.32
N ILE A 122 -14.74 9.07 -7.98
CA ILE A 122 -14.35 8.45 -6.72
C ILE A 122 -12.82 8.30 -6.64
N VAL A 123 -12.18 7.70 -7.65
CA VAL A 123 -10.74 7.48 -7.63
C VAL A 123 -9.98 8.81 -7.77
N GLU A 124 -10.49 9.72 -8.60
CA GLU A 124 -9.87 11.03 -8.79
C GLU A 124 -9.85 11.85 -7.50
N GLU A 125 -10.91 11.75 -6.72
CA GLU A 125 -11.01 12.38 -5.41
C GLU A 125 -10.14 11.68 -4.37
N LYS A 126 -10.20 10.36 -4.30
CA LYS A 126 -9.40 9.56 -3.35
C LYS A 126 -7.89 9.77 -3.52
N THR A 127 -7.40 9.83 -4.75
CA THR A 127 -5.95 10.01 -4.99
C THR A 127 -5.42 11.35 -4.43
N LYS A 128 -6.28 12.32 -4.22
CA LYS A 128 -5.90 13.61 -3.61
C LYS A 128 -5.71 13.50 -2.10
N ARG A 129 -6.37 12.54 -1.45
CA ARG A 129 -6.48 12.46 0.02
C ARG A 129 -5.71 11.31 0.64
N ILE A 130 -5.44 10.24 -0.13
CA ILE A 130 -4.83 9.02 0.44
C ILE A 130 -3.38 9.25 0.85
N LEU A 131 -3.00 8.66 1.99
CA LEU A 131 -1.63 8.67 2.51
C LEU A 131 -1.36 7.31 3.16
N SER A 132 -0.24 6.69 2.81
CA SER A 132 0.17 5.41 3.38
C SER A 132 1.13 5.67 4.54
N LEU A 133 0.70 5.28 5.73
CA LEU A 133 1.53 5.32 6.94
C LEU A 133 2.48 4.11 6.96
N PRO A 134 3.69 4.24 7.54
CA PRO A 134 4.64 3.13 7.54
C PRO A 134 4.10 1.94 8.33
N LEU A 135 4.08 0.76 7.69
CA LEU A 135 3.68 -0.48 8.36
C LEU A 135 4.43 -1.66 7.77
N TYR A 136 5.29 -2.28 8.59
CA TYR A 136 6.05 -3.48 8.23
C TYR A 136 6.34 -4.30 9.50
N PRO A 137 6.64 -5.60 9.36
CA PRO A 137 6.73 -6.48 10.53
C PRO A 137 7.78 -6.06 11.58
N GLU A 138 8.87 -5.43 11.18
CA GLU A 138 9.98 -5.06 12.05
C GLU A 138 9.92 -3.62 12.57
N ILE A 139 8.89 -2.83 12.22
CA ILE A 139 8.76 -1.45 12.71
C ILE A 139 8.77 -1.44 14.26
N ARG A 140 9.70 -0.68 14.86
CA ARG A 140 9.98 -0.82 16.30
C ARG A 140 9.04 0.00 17.17
N ASP A 141 8.82 1.23 16.88
CA ASP A 141 8.12 2.11 17.82
C ASP A 141 6.84 2.77 17.30
N UNK A 142 5.98 2.32 17.77
CA UNK A 142 4.79 2.90 17.63
C UNK A 142 4.60 4.02 18.52
N UNK A 143 5.33 4.04 19.30
CA UNK A 143 5.33 5.05 20.19
C UNK A 143 5.64 6.40 19.67
N LYS A 144 6.67 6.47 18.90
CA LYS A 144 7.04 7.70 18.19
C LYS A 144 5.89 8.19 17.33
N ILE A 145 5.16 7.28 16.75
CA ILE A 145 3.96 7.58 15.96
C ILE A 145 2.90 8.23 16.87
N ASN A 146 2.72 7.70 18.08
CA ASN A 146 1.76 8.22 19.04
C ASN A 146 2.07 9.67 19.45
N GLU A 147 3.32 9.94 19.79
CA GLU A 147 3.79 11.29 20.17
C GLU A 147 3.62 12.29 19.01
N SER A 148 3.72 11.82 17.78
CA SER A 148 3.62 12.65 16.58
C SER A 148 2.18 12.95 16.16
N PHE A 149 1.21 12.13 16.58
CA PHE A 149 -0.20 12.35 16.24
C PHE A 149 -0.98 13.15 17.30
N ASN A 150 -0.29 13.94 18.12
CA ASN A 150 -0.99 14.90 18.97
C ASN A 150 -1.48 16.06 18.07
N TYR A 151 -2.64 15.82 17.43
CA TYR A 151 -3.20 16.64 16.34
C TYR A 151 -3.51 18.08 16.76
N ASN A 152 -3.57 18.39 18.07
CA ASN A 152 -3.75 19.76 18.54
C ASN A 152 -2.57 20.68 18.20
N THR A 153 -1.49 20.13 17.65
CA THR A 153 -0.28 20.87 17.26
C THR A 153 -0.15 21.04 15.73
N ILE A 154 -1.07 20.45 14.94
CA ILE A 154 -0.92 20.41 13.47
C ILE A 154 -1.80 21.46 12.76
N ILE A 155 -2.79 22.03 13.45
CA ILE A 155 -3.70 23.05 12.92
C ILE A 155 -3.37 24.41 13.51
#